data_a59713266d3503b1f257eac6fb28e45c
#
_entry.id   a59713266d3503b1f257eac6fb28e45c
#
_cell.length_a   1.000
_cell.length_b   1.000
_cell.length_c   1.000
_cell.angle_alpha   90.00
_cell.angle_beta   90.00
_cell.angle_gamma   90.00
#
_symmetry.space_group_name_H-M   'P 1'
#
loop_
_entity.id
_entity.type
_entity.pdbx_description
1 polymer ?
#
loop_
_entity_poly.entity_id
_entity_poly.type
_entity_poly.pdbx_seq_one_letter_code
_entity_poly.pdbx_strand_id
1 'polypeptide(L)'
;MSTVNQIYTLINEVAKQTFGESAVTVTDTSTLVALGDKVLSSDVDTDKFAKTLVDRIGRTIFSIRRYTASGDDGLVKEPFEYGCIVQKIYVDLPEAKENKAWEIGDASYTPAYAPVIKPTIKQKLFEKMVTWEIDVTIPDFMFRTAFTSAQGVATLIDAIFTTMDSYMEIALENNKNLTRATFIANKLNTGKPCGKHNLLTEYNALTGATLTVATCMRDIGFLKWASQQINLWASRMKKMSVLFNDENYKRHTPTADLVVNVLQDFDSALVSYLESDTYHNEMVKLANTYSTLPYWQGTGETYSFSDTSKIHVKLNENTTVEQSGVIAVMYDRDAMGVTITKRNGTTERNNHDEYTNYYNKATYGYFNDMSENGIVFYIAESENLPDVGV
;
A
#
# COMPACT_ATOMS: atom_id res chain seq x y z
N MET A 1 23.07 -2.61 13.12
CA MET A 1 23.64 -3.62 14.08
C MET A 1 23.51 -3.09 15.49
N SER A 2 22.84 -3.83 16.36
CA SER A 2 22.75 -3.48 17.77
C SER A 2 24.13 -3.55 18.42
N THR A 3 24.47 -2.60 19.28
CA THR A 3 25.74 -2.68 20.04
C THR A 3 25.62 -3.76 21.10
N VAL A 4 26.75 -4.41 21.47
CA VAL A 4 26.78 -5.46 22.48
C VAL A 4 26.12 -5.01 23.80
N ASN A 5 26.27 -3.73 24.15
CA ASN A 5 25.62 -3.15 25.34
C ASN A 5 24.10 -3.09 25.24
N GLN A 6 23.56 -2.81 24.07
CA GLN A 6 22.10 -2.82 23.84
C GLN A 6 21.52 -4.23 23.98
N ILE A 7 22.28 -5.24 23.52
CA ILE A 7 21.89 -6.63 23.65
C ILE A 7 21.93 -7.08 25.13
N TYR A 8 22.96 -6.74 25.88
CA TYR A 8 23.00 -7.00 27.31
C TYR A 8 21.86 -6.32 28.05
N THR A 9 21.51 -5.09 27.68
CA THR A 9 20.36 -4.39 28.27
C THR A 9 19.05 -5.14 28.00
N LEU A 10 18.82 -5.56 26.75
CA LEU A 10 17.63 -6.33 26.37
C LEU A 10 17.57 -7.66 27.14
N ILE A 11 18.66 -8.42 27.15
CA ILE A 11 18.73 -9.70 27.84
C ILE A 11 18.50 -9.53 29.34
N ASN A 12 19.05 -8.50 29.97
CA ASN A 12 18.87 -8.21 31.40
C ASN A 12 17.39 -7.86 31.69
N GLU A 13 16.75 -7.12 30.85
CA GLU A 13 15.32 -6.82 31.02
C GLU A 13 14.45 -8.07 30.88
N VAL A 14 14.75 -8.93 29.91
CA VAL A 14 14.07 -10.22 29.72
C VAL A 14 14.33 -11.14 30.93
N ALA A 15 15.55 -11.26 31.35
CA ALA A 15 15.91 -12.05 32.52
C ALA A 15 15.20 -11.57 33.79
N LYS A 16 15.15 -10.25 34.01
CA LYS A 16 14.40 -9.64 35.13
C LYS A 16 12.91 -9.93 35.06
N GLN A 17 12.33 -9.92 33.89
CA GLN A 17 10.92 -10.25 33.68
C GLN A 17 10.62 -11.73 33.89
N THR A 18 11.58 -12.63 33.54
CA THR A 18 11.42 -14.07 33.66
C THR A 18 11.67 -14.57 35.07
N PHE A 19 12.76 -14.11 35.70
CA PHE A 19 13.27 -14.62 36.97
C PHE A 19 13.08 -13.64 38.16
N GLY A 20 12.58 -12.43 37.92
CA GLY A 20 12.40 -11.41 38.96
C GLY A 20 13.73 -10.97 39.58
N GLU A 21 13.74 -10.85 40.90
CA GLU A 21 14.96 -10.45 41.66
C GLU A 21 16.10 -11.49 41.65
N SER A 22 15.78 -12.73 41.28
CA SER A 22 16.79 -13.80 41.14
C SER A 22 17.48 -13.82 39.76
N ALA A 23 17.22 -12.83 38.91
CA ALA A 23 17.84 -12.73 37.60
C ALA A 23 19.36 -12.49 37.70
N VAL A 24 20.12 -13.21 36.88
CA VAL A 24 21.56 -12.96 36.71
C VAL A 24 21.71 -11.73 35.83
N THR A 25 22.43 -10.71 36.31
CA THR A 25 22.70 -9.50 35.51
C THR A 25 23.89 -9.76 34.59
N VAL A 26 23.65 -9.63 33.29
CA VAL A 26 24.67 -9.84 32.26
C VAL A 26 25.49 -8.56 32.06
N THR A 27 26.80 -8.63 32.32
CA THR A 27 27.75 -7.53 32.10
C THR A 27 28.87 -7.94 31.15
N ASP A 28 29.14 -9.25 31.07
CA ASP A 28 30.18 -9.84 30.24
C ASP A 28 29.79 -11.23 29.74
N THR A 29 30.70 -11.89 29.01
CA THR A 29 30.47 -13.20 28.42
C THR A 29 30.29 -14.30 29.48
N SER A 30 30.97 -14.20 30.63
CA SER A 30 30.87 -15.19 31.68
C SER A 30 29.51 -15.14 32.39
N THR A 31 29.02 -13.96 32.67
CA THR A 31 27.69 -13.76 33.26
C THR A 31 26.55 -14.09 32.25
N LEU A 32 26.83 -13.95 30.95
CA LEU A 32 25.92 -14.41 29.91
C LEU A 32 25.77 -15.93 29.88
N VAL A 33 26.91 -16.65 29.97
CA VAL A 33 26.92 -18.13 30.07
C VAL A 33 26.18 -18.58 31.32
N ALA A 34 26.41 -17.94 32.45
CA ALA A 34 25.73 -18.26 33.70
C ALA A 34 24.22 -18.03 33.64
N LEU A 35 23.78 -17.00 32.93
CA LEU A 35 22.37 -16.80 32.63
C LEU A 35 21.83 -17.90 31.70
N GLY A 36 22.60 -18.28 30.67
CA GLY A 36 22.25 -19.36 29.76
C GLY A 36 22.04 -20.68 30.49
N ASP A 37 22.97 -21.06 31.39
CA ASP A 37 22.86 -22.26 32.24
C ASP A 37 21.57 -22.20 33.09
N LYS A 38 21.25 -21.05 33.64
CA LYS A 38 20.04 -20.87 34.44
C LYS A 38 18.77 -20.99 33.60
N VAL A 39 18.74 -20.41 32.42
CA VAL A 39 17.62 -20.51 31.47
C VAL A 39 17.41 -21.96 31.04
N LEU A 40 18.48 -22.67 30.73
CA LEU A 40 18.46 -24.05 30.23
C LEU A 40 18.32 -25.10 31.33
N SER A 41 18.31 -24.69 32.61
CA SER A 41 18.18 -25.62 33.76
C SER A 41 16.80 -26.27 33.86
N SER A 42 15.79 -25.65 33.27
CA SER A 42 14.40 -26.10 33.28
C SER A 42 13.71 -25.76 31.97
N ASP A 43 12.92 -26.70 31.42
CA ASP A 43 12.15 -26.48 30.22
C ASP A 43 11.12 -25.35 30.38
N VAL A 44 10.57 -25.19 31.59
CA VAL A 44 9.61 -24.12 31.91
C VAL A 44 10.30 -22.76 31.89
N ASP A 45 11.51 -22.66 32.34
CA ASP A 45 12.30 -21.43 32.36
C ASP A 45 12.77 -21.06 30.95
N THR A 46 13.14 -22.04 30.15
CA THR A 46 13.46 -21.86 28.73
C THR A 46 12.27 -21.31 27.96
N ASP A 47 11.10 -21.90 28.15
CA ASP A 47 9.87 -21.43 27.47
C ASP A 47 9.46 -20.01 27.89
N LYS A 48 9.49 -19.73 29.19
CA LYS A 48 9.21 -18.39 29.71
C LYS A 48 10.19 -17.35 29.18
N PHE A 49 11.50 -17.66 29.22
CA PHE A 49 12.53 -16.77 28.73
C PHE A 49 12.36 -16.48 27.22
N ALA A 50 12.17 -17.53 26.43
CA ALA A 50 11.98 -17.43 25.00
C ALA A 50 10.71 -16.60 24.64
N LYS A 51 9.60 -16.86 25.31
CA LYS A 51 8.35 -16.11 25.14
C LYS A 51 8.54 -14.63 25.50
N THR A 52 9.15 -14.35 26.66
CA THR A 52 9.40 -12.98 27.09
C THR A 52 10.36 -12.26 26.16
N LEU A 53 11.36 -12.95 25.63
CA LEU A 53 12.31 -12.43 24.64
C LEU A 53 11.59 -12.03 23.36
N VAL A 54 10.74 -12.90 22.83
CA VAL A 54 9.98 -12.62 21.58
C VAL A 54 8.95 -11.51 21.78
N ASP A 55 8.24 -11.50 22.91
CA ASP A 55 7.31 -10.40 23.23
C ASP A 55 8.03 -9.05 23.33
N ARG A 56 9.22 -9.05 23.92
CA ARG A 56 10.04 -7.85 24.08
C ARG A 56 10.60 -7.39 22.73
N ILE A 57 11.10 -8.33 21.94
CA ILE A 57 11.53 -8.11 20.55
C ILE A 57 10.36 -7.52 19.74
N GLY A 58 9.20 -8.17 19.77
CA GLY A 58 8.02 -7.69 19.07
C GLY A 58 7.62 -6.26 19.44
N ARG A 59 7.63 -5.92 20.73
CA ARG A 59 7.35 -4.54 21.21
C ARG A 59 8.45 -3.55 20.81
N THR A 60 9.71 -3.96 20.83
CA THR A 60 10.84 -3.11 20.45
C THR A 60 10.81 -2.79 18.95
N ILE A 61 10.48 -3.76 18.10
CA ILE A 61 10.22 -3.54 16.66
C ILE A 61 9.09 -2.53 16.48
N PHE A 62 8.01 -2.66 17.22
CA PHE A 62 6.86 -1.77 17.13
C PHE A 62 7.18 -0.33 17.56
N SER A 63 8.06 -0.15 18.56
CA SER A 63 8.41 1.19 19.08
C SER A 63 9.50 1.90 18.28
N ILE A 64 10.41 1.14 17.63
CA ILE A 64 11.56 1.70 16.90
C ILE A 64 11.22 1.96 15.44
N ARG A 65 10.37 1.16 14.83
CA ARG A 65 9.89 1.38 13.48
C ARG A 65 8.47 1.93 13.50
N ARG A 66 8.38 3.26 13.54
CA ARG A 66 7.30 3.88 12.79
C ARG A 66 7.50 3.41 11.35
N TYR A 67 6.60 2.58 10.89
CA TYR A 67 6.55 2.19 9.51
C TYR A 67 6.37 3.46 8.66
N THR A 68 7.48 4.02 8.23
CA THR A 68 7.54 4.97 7.14
C THR A 68 7.89 4.12 5.93
N ALA A 69 6.87 3.67 5.23
CA ALA A 69 7.08 3.03 3.96
C ALA A 69 7.89 3.98 3.08
N SER A 70 9.08 3.58 2.68
CA SER A 70 9.82 4.28 1.64
C SER A 70 8.95 4.23 0.39
N GLY A 71 8.55 5.38 -0.14
CA GLY A 71 7.55 5.47 -1.19
C GLY A 71 6.11 5.42 -0.66
N ASP A 72 5.87 5.99 0.53
CA ASP A 72 4.52 6.14 1.07
C ASP A 72 3.73 7.09 0.17
N ASP A 73 2.94 6.51 -0.70
CA ASP A 73 2.00 7.15 -1.61
C ASP A 73 0.65 7.44 -0.93
N GLY A 74 0.62 7.48 0.39
CA GLY A 74 -0.59 7.72 1.18
C GLY A 74 -1.55 6.52 1.26
N LEU A 75 -1.14 5.35 0.78
CA LEU A 75 -1.94 4.12 0.85
C LEU A 75 -2.06 3.57 2.26
N VAL A 76 -1.01 3.72 3.10
CA VAL A 76 -1.06 3.29 4.48
C VAL A 76 -1.84 4.30 5.29
N LYS A 77 -2.97 3.88 5.84
CA LYS A 77 -3.79 4.67 6.75
C LYS A 77 -3.44 4.33 8.19
N GLU A 78 -3.67 5.29 9.08
CA GLU A 78 -3.45 5.07 10.52
C GLU A 78 -4.26 3.87 11.02
N PRO A 79 -3.69 3.05 11.91
CA PRO A 79 -4.40 1.90 12.46
C PRO A 79 -5.58 2.36 13.33
N PHE A 80 -6.71 1.71 13.16
CA PHE A 80 -7.85 1.90 14.05
C PHE A 80 -7.61 1.11 15.34
N GLU A 81 -7.59 1.79 16.48
CA GLU A 81 -7.40 1.13 17.78
C GLU A 81 -8.52 0.14 18.11
N TYR A 82 -9.74 0.44 17.67
CA TYR A 82 -10.93 -0.37 17.92
C TYR A 82 -11.77 -0.50 16.65
N GLY A 83 -11.86 -1.71 16.16
CA GLY A 83 -12.71 -2.04 15.02
C GLY A 83 -11.98 -2.09 13.68
N CYS A 84 -12.62 -2.76 12.74
CA CYS A 84 -12.02 -3.13 11.47
C CYS A 84 -12.80 -2.54 10.29
N ILE A 85 -13.80 -1.71 10.58
CA ILE A 85 -14.74 -1.19 9.60
C ILE A 85 -14.37 0.25 9.31
N VAL A 86 -14.00 0.52 8.06
CA VAL A 86 -13.90 1.89 7.56
C VAL A 86 -15.27 2.33 7.13
N GLN A 87 -15.81 3.34 7.80
CA GLN A 87 -17.09 3.95 7.44
C GLN A 87 -16.85 5.26 6.72
N LYS A 88 -17.38 5.39 5.52
CA LYS A 88 -17.44 6.66 4.79
C LYS A 88 -18.88 7.14 4.69
N ILE A 89 -19.09 8.40 5.03
CA ILE A 89 -20.41 9.07 4.97
C ILE A 89 -20.33 10.14 3.90
N TYR A 90 -21.28 10.12 2.97
CA TYR A 90 -21.38 11.06 1.87
C TYR A 90 -22.68 11.84 1.99
N VAL A 91 -22.59 13.14 1.77
CA VAL A 91 -23.75 14.01 1.70
C VAL A 91 -23.80 14.57 0.28
N ASP A 92 -24.88 14.31 -0.44
CA ASP A 92 -25.07 14.89 -1.77
C ASP A 92 -25.22 16.40 -1.67
N LEU A 93 -24.48 17.13 -2.49
CA LEU A 93 -24.56 18.58 -2.54
C LEU A 93 -25.91 19.00 -3.16
N PRO A 94 -26.67 19.84 -2.48
CA PRO A 94 -27.90 20.38 -3.05
C PRO A 94 -27.58 21.26 -4.26
N GLU A 95 -28.46 21.26 -5.23
CA GLU A 95 -28.34 22.15 -6.38
C GLU A 95 -28.70 23.58 -5.99
N ALA A 96 -27.87 24.53 -6.42
CA ALA A 96 -28.19 25.95 -6.31
C ALA A 96 -29.35 26.26 -7.25
N LYS A 97 -30.39 26.84 -6.69
CA LYS A 97 -31.54 27.31 -7.48
C LYS A 97 -31.50 28.81 -7.56
N GLU A 98 -31.85 29.33 -8.73
CA GLU A 98 -32.06 30.77 -8.90
C GLU A 98 -33.23 31.24 -8.02
N ASN A 99 -32.99 32.30 -7.26
CA ASN A 99 -34.06 32.91 -6.45
C ASN A 99 -34.86 33.90 -7.32
N LYS A 100 -36.00 33.46 -7.81
CA LYS A 100 -36.88 34.26 -8.62
C LYS A 100 -37.77 35.25 -7.85
N ALA A 101 -37.55 35.38 -6.54
CA ALA A 101 -38.35 36.31 -5.71
C ALA A 101 -38.23 37.79 -6.12
N TRP A 102 -37.23 38.13 -6.92
CA TRP A 102 -36.99 39.49 -7.45
C TRP A 102 -37.62 39.73 -8.81
N GLU A 103 -38.14 38.68 -9.49
CA GLU A 103 -38.87 38.82 -10.74
C GLU A 103 -40.34 39.25 -10.48
N ILE A 104 -40.53 40.56 -10.33
CA ILE A 104 -41.85 41.12 -10.11
C ILE A 104 -42.66 40.99 -11.40
N GLY A 105 -43.72 40.17 -11.37
CA GLY A 105 -44.64 40.01 -12.48
C GLY A 105 -44.67 38.68 -13.21
N ASP A 106 -43.82 37.72 -12.80
CA ASP A 106 -43.92 36.33 -13.32
C ASP A 106 -45.12 35.61 -12.67
N ALA A 107 -46.24 35.55 -13.35
CA ALA A 107 -47.44 34.86 -12.89
C ALA A 107 -47.27 33.34 -12.76
N SER A 108 -46.20 32.77 -13.28
CA SER A 108 -45.88 31.35 -13.17
C SER A 108 -45.11 30.98 -11.87
N TYR A 109 -44.59 31.97 -11.14
CA TYR A 109 -43.84 31.73 -9.92
C TYR A 109 -44.80 31.67 -8.71
N THR A 110 -44.91 30.47 -8.15
CA THR A 110 -45.59 30.27 -6.87
C THR A 110 -44.52 30.04 -5.80
N PRO A 111 -44.30 30.96 -4.87
CA PRO A 111 -43.30 30.76 -3.83
C PRO A 111 -43.71 29.62 -2.89
N ALA A 112 -42.86 28.61 -2.76
CA ALA A 112 -43.07 27.56 -1.78
C ALA A 112 -42.75 28.09 -0.36
N TYR A 113 -43.76 28.15 0.49
CA TYR A 113 -43.58 28.57 1.88
C TYR A 113 -42.82 27.48 2.66
N ALA A 114 -41.57 27.77 3.13
CA ALA A 114 -40.74 26.94 3.92
C ALA A 114 -40.58 25.47 3.41
N PRO A 115 -40.04 25.25 2.20
CA PRO A 115 -39.81 23.89 1.70
C PRO A 115 -38.78 23.16 2.58
N VAL A 116 -39.11 21.95 3.01
CA VAL A 116 -38.17 21.09 3.73
C VAL A 116 -37.27 20.38 2.73
N ILE A 117 -36.00 20.81 2.64
CA ILE A 117 -34.99 20.17 1.79
C ILE A 117 -34.16 19.24 2.69
N LYS A 118 -34.34 17.94 2.52
CA LYS A 118 -33.56 16.94 3.27
C LYS A 118 -32.30 16.62 2.47
N PRO A 119 -31.09 16.66 3.09
CA PRO A 119 -29.90 16.19 2.43
C PRO A 119 -29.97 14.67 2.24
N THR A 120 -29.51 14.20 1.09
CA THR A 120 -29.36 12.76 0.84
C THR A 120 -28.03 12.31 1.42
N ILE A 121 -28.09 11.44 2.42
CA ILE A 121 -26.91 10.87 3.08
C ILE A 121 -26.75 9.45 2.59
N LYS A 122 -25.55 9.12 2.12
CA LYS A 122 -25.15 7.78 1.70
C LYS A 122 -24.00 7.32 2.59
N GLN A 123 -23.97 6.04 2.91
CA GLN A 123 -22.97 5.43 3.77
C GLN A 123 -22.36 4.22 3.09
N LYS A 124 -21.03 4.08 3.18
CA LYS A 124 -20.29 2.90 2.76
C LYS A 124 -19.53 2.32 3.94
N LEU A 125 -19.55 1.00 4.05
CA LEU A 125 -18.81 0.23 5.03
C LEU A 125 -17.82 -0.68 4.29
N PHE A 126 -16.56 -0.65 4.72
CA PHE A 126 -15.51 -1.51 4.20
C PHE A 126 -15.03 -2.42 5.33
N GLU A 127 -15.30 -3.73 5.19
CA GLU A 127 -15.08 -4.71 6.27
C GLU A 127 -14.01 -5.76 5.90
N LYS A 128 -13.40 -5.65 4.72
CA LYS A 128 -12.45 -6.66 4.26
C LYS A 128 -11.15 -6.61 5.04
N MET A 129 -10.81 -7.74 5.63
CA MET A 129 -9.56 -7.95 6.35
C MET A 129 -8.92 -9.26 5.93
N VAL A 130 -7.59 -9.28 6.00
CA VAL A 130 -6.77 -10.48 5.80
C VAL A 130 -5.80 -10.59 6.98
N THR A 131 -5.77 -11.78 7.59
CA THR A 131 -4.79 -12.08 8.64
C THR A 131 -3.65 -12.87 8.02
N TRP A 132 -2.45 -12.34 8.15
CA TRP A 132 -1.20 -13.01 7.78
C TRP A 132 -0.54 -13.59 9.01
N GLU A 133 -0.03 -14.78 8.89
CA GLU A 133 0.71 -15.48 9.92
C GLU A 133 2.12 -15.79 9.42
N ILE A 134 3.11 -15.48 10.24
CA ILE A 134 4.52 -15.77 9.96
C ILE A 134 5.03 -16.63 11.09
N ASP A 135 5.41 -17.84 10.73
CA ASP A 135 5.87 -18.85 11.67
C ASP A 135 7.40 -18.91 11.64
N VAL A 136 8.01 -18.85 12.81
CA VAL A 136 9.44 -19.06 12.97
C VAL A 136 9.64 -20.15 14.02
N THR A 137 10.35 -21.22 13.64
CA THR A 137 10.69 -22.33 14.54
C THR A 137 12.12 -22.17 15.01
N ILE A 138 12.32 -22.20 16.31
CA ILE A 138 13.66 -22.13 16.90
C ILE A 138 13.90 -23.41 17.71
N PRO A 139 14.81 -24.30 17.25
CA PRO A 139 15.21 -25.48 17.99
C PRO A 139 16.04 -25.11 19.24
N ASP A 140 15.88 -25.87 20.33
CA ASP A 140 16.56 -25.60 21.60
C ASP A 140 18.08 -25.62 21.49
N PHE A 141 18.62 -26.43 20.57
CA PHE A 141 20.09 -26.47 20.36
C PHE A 141 20.63 -25.12 19.81
N MET A 142 19.81 -24.33 19.09
CA MET A 142 20.23 -23.01 18.64
C MET A 142 20.37 -22.04 19.81
N PHE A 143 19.49 -22.10 20.80
CA PHE A 143 19.62 -21.32 22.02
C PHE A 143 20.88 -21.73 22.77
N ARG A 144 21.12 -23.03 22.96
CA ARG A 144 22.36 -23.55 23.66
C ARG A 144 23.61 -23.06 22.96
N THR A 145 23.67 -23.11 21.65
CA THR A 145 24.81 -22.63 20.86
C THR A 145 24.96 -21.11 20.94
N ALA A 146 23.83 -20.36 20.93
CA ALA A 146 23.86 -18.92 21.02
C ALA A 146 24.37 -18.40 22.36
N PHE A 147 24.01 -19.03 23.47
CA PHE A 147 24.47 -18.65 24.83
C PHE A 147 25.96 -18.91 25.09
N THR A 148 26.69 -19.56 24.20
CA THR A 148 28.15 -19.71 24.32
C THR A 148 28.92 -18.41 24.15
N SER A 149 28.34 -17.40 23.48
CA SER A 149 28.96 -16.09 23.32
C SER A 149 27.90 -14.96 23.15
N ALA A 150 28.26 -13.75 23.59
CA ALA A 150 27.41 -12.57 23.37
C ALA A 150 27.14 -12.31 21.89
N GLN A 151 28.12 -12.56 21.02
CA GLN A 151 27.98 -12.45 19.58
C GLN A 151 27.00 -13.48 19.02
N GLY A 152 26.97 -14.69 19.54
CA GLY A 152 26.06 -15.76 19.15
C GLY A 152 24.59 -15.37 19.45
N VAL A 153 24.33 -14.86 20.66
CA VAL A 153 22.97 -14.37 21.02
C VAL A 153 22.58 -13.18 20.16
N ALA A 154 23.52 -12.26 19.91
CA ALA A 154 23.28 -11.13 19.01
C ALA A 154 22.85 -11.59 17.61
N THR A 155 23.59 -12.52 17.04
CA THR A 155 23.33 -13.05 15.70
C THR A 155 21.97 -13.78 15.64
N LEU A 156 21.63 -14.54 16.68
CA LEU A 156 20.31 -15.20 16.73
C LEU A 156 19.18 -14.19 16.79
N ILE A 157 19.28 -13.18 17.65
CA ILE A 157 18.29 -12.12 17.78
C ILE A 157 18.16 -11.36 16.45
N ASP A 158 19.27 -10.93 15.85
CA ASP A 158 19.28 -10.21 14.58
C ASP A 158 18.69 -11.05 13.43
N ALA A 159 18.95 -12.36 13.41
CA ALA A 159 18.37 -13.26 12.42
C ALA A 159 16.84 -13.37 12.55
N ILE A 160 16.33 -13.53 13.78
CA ILE A 160 14.88 -13.55 14.04
C ILE A 160 14.24 -12.23 13.62
N PHE A 161 14.83 -11.10 14.03
CA PHE A 161 14.37 -9.78 13.67
C PHE A 161 14.29 -9.56 12.16
N THR A 162 15.41 -9.81 11.48
CA THR A 162 15.53 -9.58 10.03
C THR A 162 14.53 -10.43 9.27
N THR A 163 14.34 -11.68 9.66
CA THR A 163 13.43 -12.60 9.00
C THR A 163 11.98 -12.14 9.19
N MET A 164 11.56 -11.88 10.42
CA MET A 164 10.19 -11.46 10.72
C MET A 164 9.84 -10.11 10.07
N ASP A 165 10.73 -9.13 10.15
CA ASP A 165 10.55 -7.82 9.55
C ASP A 165 10.44 -7.91 8.03
N SER A 166 11.33 -8.64 7.38
CA SER A 166 11.36 -8.77 5.93
C SER A 166 10.07 -9.39 5.39
N TYR A 167 9.59 -10.45 6.02
CA TYR A 167 8.33 -11.09 5.62
C TYR A 167 7.12 -10.18 5.84
N MET A 168 7.11 -9.41 6.94
CA MET A 168 6.02 -8.48 7.22
C MET A 168 5.99 -7.32 6.22
N GLU A 169 7.16 -6.80 5.85
CA GLU A 169 7.29 -5.76 4.81
C GLU A 169 6.82 -6.27 3.45
N ILE A 170 7.23 -7.48 3.06
CA ILE A 170 6.79 -8.12 1.80
C ILE A 170 5.27 -8.34 1.81
N ALA A 171 4.69 -8.83 2.91
CA ALA A 171 3.25 -9.04 3.00
C ALA A 171 2.46 -7.73 2.88
N LEU A 172 2.95 -6.66 3.49
CA LEU A 172 2.32 -5.34 3.39
C LEU A 172 2.45 -4.76 1.98
N GLU A 173 3.62 -4.88 1.35
CA GLU A 173 3.84 -4.44 -0.02
C GLU A 173 2.95 -5.20 -1.00
N ASN A 174 2.82 -6.50 -0.83
CA ASN A 174 1.89 -7.32 -1.63
C ASN A 174 0.44 -6.85 -1.46
N ASN A 175 0.01 -6.51 -0.25
CA ASN A 175 -1.33 -5.96 -0.01
C ASN A 175 -1.52 -4.58 -0.66
N LYS A 176 -0.52 -3.70 -0.61
CA LYS A 176 -0.54 -2.41 -1.31
C LYS A 176 -0.68 -2.62 -2.82
N ASN A 177 0.14 -3.48 -3.39
CA ASN A 177 0.13 -3.78 -4.82
C ASN A 177 -1.19 -4.41 -5.25
N LEU A 178 -1.73 -5.36 -4.46
CA LEU A 178 -3.05 -5.96 -4.72
C LEU A 178 -4.17 -4.92 -4.66
N THR A 179 -4.17 -4.04 -3.65
CA THR A 179 -5.17 -2.99 -3.50
C THR A 179 -5.15 -2.03 -4.68
N ARG A 180 -3.95 -1.60 -5.09
CA ARG A 180 -3.74 -0.73 -6.24
C ARG A 180 -4.13 -1.41 -7.55
N ALA A 181 -3.70 -2.65 -7.77
CA ALA A 181 -4.05 -3.43 -8.96
C ALA A 181 -5.57 -3.67 -9.05
N THR A 182 -6.24 -3.92 -7.93
CA THR A 182 -7.70 -4.08 -7.87
C THR A 182 -8.41 -2.76 -8.22
N PHE A 183 -7.91 -1.62 -7.77
CA PHE A 183 -8.44 -0.31 -8.15
C PHE A 183 -8.31 -0.07 -9.66
N ILE A 184 -7.12 -0.31 -10.21
CA ILE A 184 -6.86 -0.17 -11.64
C ILE A 184 -7.77 -1.11 -12.46
N ALA A 185 -7.88 -2.38 -12.05
CA ALA A 185 -8.74 -3.36 -12.71
C ALA A 185 -10.22 -2.95 -12.71
N ASN A 186 -10.72 -2.42 -11.60
CA ASN A 186 -12.08 -1.88 -11.54
C ASN A 186 -12.27 -0.69 -12.50
N LYS A 187 -11.32 0.26 -12.53
CA LYS A 187 -11.38 1.39 -13.45
C LYS A 187 -11.35 0.96 -14.92
N LEU A 188 -10.53 -0.03 -15.25
CA LEU A 188 -10.46 -0.56 -16.62
C LEU A 188 -11.74 -1.30 -17.02
N ASN A 189 -12.35 -2.06 -16.09
CA ASN A 189 -13.54 -2.85 -16.36
C ASN A 189 -14.83 -1.99 -16.46
N THR A 190 -15.10 -1.22 -15.42
CA THR A 190 -16.36 -0.48 -15.29
C THR A 190 -16.20 1.03 -15.43
N GLY A 191 -14.96 1.52 -15.50
CA GLY A 191 -14.65 2.93 -15.49
C GLY A 191 -15.27 3.68 -16.67
N LYS A 192 -15.71 4.89 -16.36
CA LYS A 192 -16.18 5.83 -17.39
C LYS A 192 -15.05 6.18 -18.37
N PRO A 193 -15.39 6.66 -19.58
CA PRO A 193 -14.36 7.06 -20.57
C PRO A 193 -13.32 8.05 -20.02
N CYS A 194 -13.71 8.98 -19.14
CA CYS A 194 -12.78 9.91 -18.50
C CYS A 194 -11.97 9.29 -17.34
N GLY A 195 -12.23 8.06 -16.95
CA GLY A 195 -11.50 7.33 -15.91
C GLY A 195 -10.41 6.40 -16.44
N LYS A 196 -10.31 6.24 -17.76
CA LYS A 196 -9.31 5.41 -18.43
C LYS A 196 -8.92 5.99 -19.78
N HIS A 197 -7.62 6.07 -20.05
CA HIS A 197 -7.08 6.66 -21.27
C HIS A 197 -6.04 5.75 -21.91
N ASN A 198 -6.30 5.34 -23.14
CA ASN A 198 -5.30 4.66 -23.96
C ASN A 198 -4.49 5.73 -24.71
N LEU A 199 -3.35 6.10 -24.10
CA LEU A 199 -2.53 7.18 -24.65
C LEU A 199 -1.96 6.87 -26.05
N LEU A 200 -1.72 5.60 -26.35
CA LEU A 200 -1.17 5.21 -27.66
C LEU A 200 -2.21 5.42 -28.78
N THR A 201 -3.43 4.94 -28.58
CA THR A 201 -4.50 5.10 -29.58
C THR A 201 -4.92 6.55 -29.72
N GLU A 202 -5.01 7.29 -28.61
CA GLU A 202 -5.32 8.73 -28.62
C GLU A 202 -4.25 9.54 -29.37
N TYR A 203 -2.96 9.25 -29.14
CA TYR A 203 -1.86 9.92 -29.83
C TYR A 203 -1.84 9.61 -31.32
N ASN A 204 -1.95 8.33 -31.68
CA ASN A 204 -1.96 7.89 -33.08
C ASN A 204 -3.16 8.52 -33.85
N ALA A 205 -4.33 8.57 -33.21
CA ALA A 205 -5.52 9.21 -33.80
C ALA A 205 -5.32 10.72 -33.99
N LEU A 206 -4.67 11.40 -33.05
CA LEU A 206 -4.45 12.84 -33.09
C LEU A 206 -3.41 13.25 -34.12
N THR A 207 -2.32 12.49 -34.24
CA THR A 207 -1.15 12.85 -35.06
C THR A 207 -1.12 12.15 -36.42
N GLY A 208 -1.92 11.10 -36.62
CA GLY A 208 -1.84 10.22 -37.77
C GLY A 208 -0.64 9.28 -37.75
N ALA A 209 0.06 9.19 -36.60
CA ALA A 209 1.19 8.27 -36.42
C ALA A 209 0.70 6.81 -36.34
N THR A 210 1.62 5.88 -36.54
CA THR A 210 1.39 4.43 -36.44
C THR A 210 2.35 3.81 -35.43
N LEU A 211 2.47 4.43 -34.25
CA LEU A 211 3.30 3.90 -33.18
C LEU A 211 2.70 2.63 -32.60
N THR A 212 3.56 1.69 -32.23
CA THR A 212 3.23 0.46 -31.52
C THR A 212 3.67 0.53 -30.07
N VAL A 213 3.22 -0.39 -29.23
CA VAL A 213 3.65 -0.50 -27.81
C VAL A 213 5.17 -0.62 -27.71
N ALA A 214 5.83 -1.29 -28.67
CA ALA A 214 7.28 -1.46 -28.68
C ALA A 214 8.06 -0.19 -29.04
N THR A 215 7.45 0.72 -29.80
CA THR A 215 8.12 1.91 -30.33
C THR A 215 7.75 3.21 -29.60
N CYS A 216 6.55 3.30 -29.03
CA CYS A 216 6.04 4.53 -28.42
C CYS A 216 6.89 5.04 -27.25
N MET A 217 7.48 4.13 -26.46
CA MET A 217 8.37 4.49 -25.32
C MET A 217 9.72 5.09 -25.76
N ARG A 218 10.01 5.10 -27.06
CA ARG A 218 11.23 5.70 -27.64
C ARG A 218 10.93 6.93 -28.51
N ASP A 219 9.66 7.25 -28.67
CA ASP A 219 9.23 8.42 -29.45
C ASP A 219 9.11 9.64 -28.55
N ILE A 220 9.91 10.67 -28.80
CA ILE A 220 9.97 11.90 -28.02
C ILE A 220 8.65 12.66 -28.08
N GLY A 221 7.99 12.65 -29.25
CA GLY A 221 6.71 13.31 -29.46
C GLY A 221 5.61 12.69 -28.59
N PHE A 222 5.55 11.36 -28.57
CA PHE A 222 4.63 10.62 -27.72
C PHE A 222 4.89 10.88 -26.24
N LEU A 223 6.12 10.81 -25.78
CA LEU A 223 6.48 11.03 -24.36
C LEU A 223 6.12 12.44 -23.88
N LYS A 224 6.41 13.47 -24.68
CA LYS A 224 6.03 14.86 -24.37
C LYS A 224 4.49 15.00 -24.29
N TRP A 225 3.77 14.44 -25.23
CA TRP A 225 2.32 14.49 -25.26
C TRP A 225 1.69 13.70 -24.10
N ALA A 226 2.20 12.49 -23.80
CA ALA A 226 1.72 11.68 -22.69
C ALA A 226 1.90 12.38 -21.33
N SER A 227 3.07 12.96 -21.09
CA SER A 227 3.33 13.77 -19.90
C SER A 227 2.38 14.98 -19.80
N GLN A 228 2.13 15.66 -20.92
CA GLN A 228 1.17 16.78 -20.98
C GLN A 228 -0.27 16.29 -20.64
N GLN A 229 -0.68 15.12 -21.13
CA GLN A 229 -2.00 14.56 -20.83
C GLN A 229 -2.16 14.25 -19.33
N ILE A 230 -1.17 13.60 -18.71
CA ILE A 230 -1.20 13.33 -17.27
C ILE A 230 -1.38 14.63 -16.47
N ASN A 231 -0.62 15.68 -16.80
CA ASN A 231 -0.73 16.99 -16.14
C ASN A 231 -2.08 17.67 -16.39
N LEU A 232 -2.61 17.56 -17.60
CA LEU A 232 -3.92 18.12 -17.97
C LEU A 232 -5.05 17.48 -17.18
N TRP A 233 -5.07 16.15 -17.10
CA TRP A 233 -6.07 15.41 -16.35
C TRP A 233 -5.97 15.63 -14.84
N ALA A 234 -4.74 15.74 -14.29
CA ALA A 234 -4.53 16.17 -12.92
C ALA A 234 -5.18 17.53 -12.62
N SER A 235 -5.06 18.47 -13.55
CA SER A 235 -5.69 19.80 -13.41
C SER A 235 -7.21 19.74 -13.51
N ARG A 236 -7.75 18.85 -14.33
CA ARG A 236 -9.21 18.65 -14.50
C ARG A 236 -9.84 18.02 -13.26
N MET A 237 -9.16 17.10 -12.58
CA MET A 237 -9.64 16.47 -11.34
C MET A 237 -9.83 17.47 -10.19
N LYS A 238 -9.19 18.63 -10.23
CA LYS A 238 -9.38 19.71 -9.24
C LYS A 238 -10.75 20.36 -9.29
N LYS A 239 -11.48 20.18 -10.39
CA LYS A 239 -12.81 20.76 -10.56
C LYS A 239 -13.88 19.76 -10.11
N MET A 240 -14.94 20.30 -9.50
CA MET A 240 -16.11 19.50 -9.10
C MET A 240 -16.71 18.82 -10.33
N SER A 241 -16.73 17.50 -10.35
CA SER A 241 -17.18 16.70 -11.48
C SER A 241 -17.68 15.33 -11.03
N VAL A 242 -18.49 14.70 -11.86
CA VAL A 242 -18.94 13.30 -11.74
C VAL A 242 -18.20 12.38 -12.70
N LEU A 243 -17.24 12.91 -13.48
CA LEU A 243 -16.65 12.21 -14.61
C LEU A 243 -15.56 11.20 -14.21
N PHE A 244 -14.92 11.41 -13.07
CA PHE A 244 -13.73 10.65 -12.66
C PHE A 244 -14.02 9.54 -11.63
N ASN A 245 -15.27 9.43 -11.20
CA ASN A 245 -15.72 8.35 -10.31
C ASN A 245 -16.83 7.52 -10.97
N ASP A 246 -16.98 6.27 -10.55
CA ASP A 246 -17.88 5.33 -11.20
C ASP A 246 -19.32 5.39 -10.65
N GLU A 247 -19.52 6.04 -9.50
CA GLU A 247 -20.81 6.11 -8.80
C GLU A 247 -21.56 7.44 -8.96
N ASN A 248 -21.11 8.33 -9.84
CA ASN A 248 -21.73 9.63 -10.14
C ASN A 248 -21.81 10.60 -8.96
N TYR A 249 -20.85 10.56 -8.05
CA TYR A 249 -20.74 11.57 -7.00
C TYR A 249 -20.08 12.83 -7.53
N LYS A 250 -20.59 14.01 -7.10
CA LYS A 250 -19.94 15.29 -7.36
C LYS A 250 -18.71 15.40 -6.46
N ARG A 251 -17.51 15.20 -7.04
CA ARG A 251 -16.23 15.18 -6.33
C ARG A 251 -15.22 16.10 -7.00
N HIS A 252 -14.29 16.59 -6.21
CA HIS A 252 -13.06 17.24 -6.68
C HIS A 252 -11.89 16.70 -5.84
N THR A 253 -10.71 16.65 -6.42
CA THR A 253 -9.49 16.21 -5.73
C THR A 253 -8.51 17.36 -5.71
N PRO A 254 -8.25 17.97 -4.52
CA PRO A 254 -7.22 18.98 -4.36
C PRO A 254 -5.83 18.42 -4.71
N THR A 255 -4.88 19.30 -5.04
CA THR A 255 -3.51 18.88 -5.37
C THR A 255 -2.81 18.16 -4.22
N ALA A 256 -3.12 18.52 -2.98
CA ALA A 256 -2.53 17.91 -1.78
C ALA A 256 -2.99 16.46 -1.57
N ASP A 257 -4.19 16.12 -2.04
CA ASP A 257 -4.79 14.80 -1.89
C ASP A 257 -4.71 13.96 -3.17
N LEU A 258 -4.12 14.54 -4.23
CA LEU A 258 -3.91 13.84 -5.49
C LEU A 258 -2.63 13.00 -5.42
N VAL A 259 -2.79 11.69 -5.55
CA VAL A 259 -1.70 10.73 -5.63
C VAL A 259 -1.53 10.29 -7.08
N VAL A 260 -0.30 10.32 -7.56
CA VAL A 260 0.08 9.86 -8.89
C VAL A 260 1.15 8.81 -8.77
N ASN A 261 0.87 7.60 -9.22
CA ASN A 261 1.84 6.52 -9.32
C ASN A 261 2.18 6.29 -10.80
N VAL A 262 3.45 6.21 -11.09
CA VAL A 262 4.00 6.07 -12.44
C VAL A 262 4.87 4.82 -12.50
N LEU A 263 4.78 4.07 -13.58
CA LEU A 263 5.67 2.92 -13.80
C LEU A 263 7.10 3.41 -14.04
N GLN A 264 8.09 2.77 -13.39
CA GLN A 264 9.51 3.14 -13.48
C GLN A 264 10.02 3.11 -14.94
N ASP A 265 9.52 2.18 -15.75
CA ASP A 265 9.90 2.08 -17.16
C ASP A 265 9.51 3.34 -17.95
N PHE A 266 8.31 3.87 -17.69
CA PHE A 266 7.83 5.10 -18.34
C PHE A 266 8.60 6.34 -17.81
N ASP A 267 8.82 6.41 -16.50
CA ASP A 267 9.59 7.50 -15.89
C ASP A 267 11.03 7.53 -16.42
N SER A 268 11.70 6.38 -16.50
CA SER A 268 13.04 6.24 -17.06
C SER A 268 13.10 6.65 -18.54
N ALA A 269 12.07 6.33 -19.32
CA ALA A 269 11.97 6.76 -20.70
C ALA A 269 11.79 8.29 -20.79
N LEU A 270 10.92 8.88 -19.96
CA LEU A 270 10.76 10.33 -19.88
C LEU A 270 12.09 11.03 -19.59
N VAL A 271 12.80 10.60 -18.53
CA VAL A 271 14.08 11.16 -18.15
C VAL A 271 15.11 11.02 -19.26
N SER A 272 15.28 9.82 -19.81
CA SER A 272 16.34 9.54 -20.80
C SER A 272 16.14 10.27 -22.12
N TYR A 273 14.92 10.35 -22.63
CA TYR A 273 14.64 10.93 -23.94
C TYR A 273 14.32 12.43 -23.91
N LEU A 274 13.76 12.93 -22.80
CA LEU A 274 13.42 14.33 -22.69
C LEU A 274 14.55 15.18 -22.13
N GLU A 275 15.38 14.66 -21.23
CA GLU A 275 16.57 15.35 -20.74
C GLU A 275 17.66 15.48 -21.83
N SER A 276 17.75 14.50 -22.72
CA SER A 276 18.68 14.51 -23.84
C SER A 276 18.37 15.59 -24.88
N ASP A 277 17.10 15.99 -25.05
CA ASP A 277 16.65 16.91 -26.09
C ASP A 277 16.49 18.36 -25.63
N THR A 278 16.47 18.62 -24.31
CA THR A 278 16.16 19.95 -23.80
C THR A 278 17.17 20.39 -22.72
N TYR A 279 17.89 21.49 -22.98
CA TYR A 279 18.77 22.14 -22.01
C TYR A 279 18.02 22.70 -20.76
N HIS A 280 16.72 22.53 -20.66
CA HIS A 280 15.89 23.05 -19.57
C HIS A 280 15.13 21.92 -18.88
N ASN A 281 15.78 21.29 -17.93
CA ASN A 281 15.30 20.19 -17.06
C ASN A 281 14.02 20.53 -16.26
N GLU A 282 13.65 21.80 -16.14
CA GLU A 282 12.50 22.25 -15.35
C GLU A 282 11.15 22.17 -16.08
N MET A 283 11.17 22.08 -17.41
CA MET A 283 9.93 22.11 -18.22
C MET A 283 9.22 20.76 -18.36
N VAL A 284 9.88 19.66 -18.02
CA VAL A 284 9.37 18.31 -18.29
C VAL A 284 8.94 17.56 -17.02
N LYS A 285 9.09 18.16 -15.86
CA LYS A 285 8.61 17.54 -14.61
C LYS A 285 7.09 17.40 -14.64
N LEU A 286 6.60 16.20 -14.31
CA LEU A 286 5.21 16.04 -13.94
C LEU A 286 4.90 17.05 -12.83
N ALA A 287 3.91 17.92 -13.04
CA ALA A 287 3.66 19.11 -12.22
C ALA A 287 3.22 18.78 -10.77
N ASN A 288 2.95 17.53 -10.49
CA ASN A 288 2.57 17.02 -9.16
C ASN A 288 3.65 16.11 -8.61
N THR A 289 3.75 16.01 -7.28
CA THR A 289 4.54 14.96 -6.63
C THR A 289 4.00 13.61 -7.06
N TYR A 290 4.84 12.77 -7.63
CA TYR A 290 4.49 11.41 -8.04
C TYR A 290 5.47 10.43 -7.42
N SER A 291 5.03 9.18 -7.28
CA SER A 291 5.87 8.06 -6.86
C SER A 291 6.04 7.08 -8.02
N THR A 292 7.26 6.59 -8.16
CA THR A 292 7.59 5.58 -9.17
C THR A 292 7.50 4.18 -8.57
N LEU A 293 6.98 3.25 -9.36
CA LEU A 293 6.84 1.84 -8.98
C LEU A 293 7.58 0.98 -10.00
N PRO A 294 8.35 -0.02 -9.53
CA PRO A 294 9.08 -0.90 -10.45
C PRO A 294 8.15 -1.84 -11.23
N TYR A 295 7.00 -2.18 -10.66
CA TYR A 295 5.97 -3.03 -11.28
C TYR A 295 4.63 -2.85 -10.54
N TRP A 296 3.53 -3.28 -11.17
CA TRP A 296 2.19 -3.18 -10.55
C TRP A 296 1.85 -4.37 -9.65
N GLN A 297 2.17 -5.60 -10.07
CA GLN A 297 1.79 -6.81 -9.32
C GLN A 297 2.94 -7.76 -9.02
N GLY A 298 3.96 -7.75 -9.79
CA GLY A 298 5.07 -8.67 -9.72
C GLY A 298 5.70 -8.82 -11.10
N THR A 299 6.86 -9.44 -11.14
CA THR A 299 7.68 -9.44 -12.35
C THR A 299 7.55 -10.70 -13.19
N GLY A 300 6.89 -11.73 -12.70
CA GLY A 300 6.98 -13.02 -13.39
C GLY A 300 8.44 -13.51 -13.49
N GLU A 301 8.81 -14.14 -14.62
CA GLU A 301 10.18 -14.64 -14.84
C GLU A 301 11.13 -13.58 -15.41
N THR A 302 10.60 -12.52 -16.02
CA THR A 302 11.40 -11.47 -16.67
C THR A 302 10.90 -10.08 -16.25
N TYR A 303 11.82 -9.11 -16.20
CA TYR A 303 11.48 -7.69 -15.99
C TYR A 303 11.21 -7.00 -17.34
N SER A 304 10.48 -7.65 -18.25
CA SER A 304 10.06 -7.02 -19.49
C SER A 304 8.96 -5.99 -19.23
N PHE A 305 8.84 -4.98 -20.10
CA PHE A 305 7.79 -3.97 -19.99
C PHE A 305 6.38 -4.60 -19.97
N SER A 306 6.16 -5.69 -20.72
CA SER A 306 4.90 -6.42 -20.71
C SER A 306 4.58 -7.03 -19.36
N ASP A 307 5.58 -7.46 -18.58
CA ASP A 307 5.40 -8.07 -17.25
C ASP A 307 5.27 -7.00 -16.17
N THR A 308 6.13 -5.98 -16.20
CA THR A 308 6.12 -4.90 -15.20
C THR A 308 4.86 -4.04 -15.26
N SER A 309 4.35 -3.82 -16.47
CA SER A 309 3.15 -3.02 -16.75
C SER A 309 1.83 -3.80 -16.68
N LYS A 310 1.90 -5.11 -16.44
CA LYS A 310 0.73 -6.01 -16.46
C LYS A 310 -0.06 -5.95 -15.17
N ILE A 311 -1.39 -5.99 -15.33
CA ILE A 311 -2.35 -6.22 -14.26
C ILE A 311 -3.18 -7.44 -14.61
N HIS A 312 -3.27 -8.37 -13.66
CA HIS A 312 -4.11 -9.56 -13.76
C HIS A 312 -4.84 -9.75 -12.42
N VAL A 313 -6.09 -9.36 -12.38
CA VAL A 313 -6.90 -9.35 -11.15
C VAL A 313 -8.24 -10.01 -11.38
N LYS A 314 -8.59 -10.94 -10.52
CA LYS A 314 -9.93 -11.51 -10.43
C LYS A 314 -10.80 -10.64 -9.54
N LEU A 315 -11.71 -9.86 -10.13
CA LEU A 315 -12.60 -8.96 -9.41
C LEU A 315 -13.74 -9.70 -8.69
N ASN A 316 -14.28 -10.71 -9.36
CA ASN A 316 -15.31 -11.61 -8.82
C ASN A 316 -15.17 -12.99 -9.47
N GLU A 317 -16.09 -13.93 -9.16
CA GLU A 317 -16.01 -15.30 -9.68
C GLU A 317 -16.00 -15.39 -11.21
N ASN A 318 -16.68 -14.46 -11.88
CA ASN A 318 -16.89 -14.48 -13.32
C ASN A 318 -16.10 -13.41 -14.08
N THR A 319 -15.42 -12.51 -13.39
CA THR A 319 -14.73 -11.37 -14.03
C THR A 319 -13.27 -11.34 -13.63
N THR A 320 -12.41 -11.61 -14.60
CA THR A 320 -10.96 -11.42 -14.49
C THR A 320 -10.56 -10.31 -15.44
N VAL A 321 -9.79 -9.35 -14.96
CA VAL A 321 -9.25 -8.26 -15.76
C VAL A 321 -7.77 -8.50 -15.97
N GLU A 322 -7.38 -8.56 -17.23
CA GLU A 322 -5.99 -8.67 -17.65
C GLU A 322 -5.67 -7.52 -18.60
N GLN A 323 -4.69 -6.70 -18.25
CA GLN A 323 -4.26 -5.58 -19.07
C GLN A 323 -2.74 -5.39 -18.92
N SER A 324 -2.04 -5.36 -20.06
CA SER A 324 -0.64 -4.94 -20.14
C SER A 324 -0.56 -3.46 -20.56
N GLY A 325 0.59 -2.84 -20.35
CA GLY A 325 0.84 -1.48 -20.79
C GLY A 325 0.26 -0.41 -19.87
N VAL A 326 -0.07 -0.71 -18.62
CA VAL A 326 -0.47 0.30 -17.64
C VAL A 326 0.77 1.10 -17.25
N ILE A 327 0.76 2.41 -17.51
CA ILE A 327 1.92 3.29 -17.29
C ILE A 327 1.77 4.22 -16.11
N ALA A 328 0.56 4.66 -15.81
CA ALA A 328 0.30 5.53 -14.66
C ALA A 328 -1.11 5.35 -14.12
N VAL A 329 -1.27 5.59 -12.84
CA VAL A 329 -2.56 5.72 -12.17
C VAL A 329 -2.58 7.00 -11.33
N MET A 330 -3.68 7.70 -11.38
CA MET A 330 -3.92 8.93 -10.65
C MET A 330 -5.21 8.77 -9.85
N TYR A 331 -5.18 9.05 -8.56
CA TYR A 331 -6.33 8.83 -7.69
C TYR A 331 -6.35 9.78 -6.50
N ASP A 332 -7.53 9.93 -5.92
CA ASP A 332 -7.70 10.63 -4.66
C ASP A 332 -7.10 9.81 -3.51
N ARG A 333 -6.40 10.46 -2.58
CA ARG A 333 -5.79 9.82 -1.42
C ARG A 333 -6.76 8.93 -0.64
N ASP A 334 -8.05 9.26 -0.66
CA ASP A 334 -9.08 8.49 0.04
C ASP A 334 -9.75 7.41 -0.83
N ALA A 335 -9.32 7.25 -2.10
CA ALA A 335 -9.88 6.24 -2.99
C ALA A 335 -9.49 4.81 -2.59
N MET A 336 -8.33 4.63 -1.97
CA MET A 336 -7.89 3.32 -1.51
C MET A 336 -7.04 3.44 -0.24
N GLY A 337 -6.92 2.35 0.49
CA GLY A 337 -6.07 2.31 1.66
C GLY A 337 -5.84 0.91 2.20
N VAL A 338 -4.71 0.77 2.88
CA VAL A 338 -4.31 -0.42 3.64
C VAL A 338 -4.06 0.02 5.07
N THR A 339 -4.60 -0.68 6.05
CA THR A 339 -4.41 -0.40 7.47
C THR A 339 -3.97 -1.66 8.20
N ILE A 340 -3.13 -1.51 9.22
CA ILE A 340 -2.73 -2.59 10.11
C ILE A 340 -3.59 -2.50 11.35
N THR A 341 -4.46 -3.48 11.57
CA THR A 341 -5.48 -3.42 12.64
C THR A 341 -4.98 -4.04 13.92
N LYS A 342 -4.30 -5.18 13.83
CA LYS A 342 -3.86 -5.94 14.99
C LYS A 342 -2.58 -6.70 14.69
N ARG A 343 -1.65 -6.66 15.63
CA ARG A 343 -0.51 -7.57 15.71
C ARG A 343 -0.59 -8.39 16.97
N ASN A 344 -0.36 -9.70 16.86
CA ASN A 344 -0.34 -10.60 18.01
C ASN A 344 0.73 -11.67 17.79
N GLY A 345 1.61 -11.83 18.76
CA GLY A 345 2.60 -12.92 18.81
C GLY A 345 2.14 -13.97 19.80
N THR A 346 2.17 -15.23 19.41
CA THR A 346 1.93 -16.39 20.27
C THR A 346 3.06 -17.38 20.11
N THR A 347 3.32 -18.15 21.16
CA THR A 347 4.36 -19.18 21.16
C THR A 347 3.77 -20.51 21.51
N GLU A 348 4.29 -21.57 20.91
CA GLU A 348 3.96 -22.95 21.21
C GLU A 348 5.23 -23.79 21.27
N ARG A 349 5.43 -24.52 22.37
CA ARG A 349 6.57 -25.39 22.56
C ARG A 349 6.19 -26.85 22.26
N ASN A 350 7.00 -27.50 21.44
CA ASN A 350 6.97 -28.93 21.26
C ASN A 350 8.06 -29.57 22.12
N ASN A 351 7.66 -30.23 23.24
CA ASN A 351 8.58 -30.85 24.15
C ASN A 351 9.11 -32.20 23.63
N HIS A 352 8.45 -32.80 22.65
CA HIS A 352 8.91 -34.09 22.07
C HIS A 352 10.11 -33.88 21.14
N ASP A 353 10.05 -32.81 20.33
CA ASP A 353 11.06 -32.55 19.31
C ASP A 353 11.98 -31.36 19.68
N GLU A 354 11.91 -30.88 20.91
CA GLU A 354 12.75 -29.83 21.50
C GLU A 354 12.87 -28.57 20.64
N TYR A 355 11.72 -27.99 20.22
CA TYR A 355 11.66 -26.70 19.53
C TYR A 355 10.51 -25.83 20.00
N THR A 356 10.66 -24.54 19.79
CA THR A 356 9.61 -23.54 20.05
C THR A 356 9.19 -22.87 18.75
N ASN A 357 7.89 -22.89 18.46
CA ASN A 357 7.28 -22.16 17.35
C ASN A 357 6.84 -20.77 17.82
N TYR A 358 7.13 -19.77 17.03
CA TYR A 358 6.70 -18.40 17.20
C TYR A 358 5.75 -18.06 16.06
N TYR A 359 4.49 -17.78 16.40
CA TYR A 359 3.46 -17.36 15.45
C TYR A 359 3.28 -15.85 15.54
N ASN A 360 3.68 -15.13 14.52
CA ASN A 360 3.46 -13.69 14.45
C ASN A 360 2.32 -13.42 13.47
N LYS A 361 1.18 -12.95 14.01
CA LYS A 361 -0.04 -12.72 13.25
C LYS A 361 -0.25 -11.22 13.09
N ALA A 362 -0.50 -10.79 11.87
CA ALA A 362 -0.88 -9.41 11.59
C ALA A 362 -2.17 -9.38 10.76
N THR A 363 -3.13 -8.60 11.21
CA THR A 363 -4.39 -8.40 10.51
C THR A 363 -4.34 -7.07 9.78
N TYR A 364 -4.52 -7.11 8.48
CA TYR A 364 -4.57 -5.95 7.59
C TYR A 364 -5.99 -5.74 7.10
N GLY A 365 -6.47 -4.51 7.19
CA GLY A 365 -7.65 -4.08 6.48
C GLY A 365 -7.26 -3.45 5.15
N TYR A 366 -8.08 -3.61 4.11
CA TYR A 366 -7.88 -2.94 2.83
C TYR A 366 -9.23 -2.54 2.23
N PHE A 367 -9.23 -1.42 1.53
CA PHE A 367 -10.43 -0.94 0.86
C PHE A 367 -10.12 -0.24 -0.45
N ASN A 368 -11.07 -0.33 -1.38
CA ASN A 368 -11.12 0.42 -2.62
C ASN A 368 -12.48 1.09 -2.73
N ASP A 369 -12.48 2.40 -2.92
CA ASP A 369 -13.68 3.20 -3.04
C ASP A 369 -13.82 3.81 -4.45
N MET A 370 -14.67 3.22 -5.27
CA MET A 370 -14.92 3.67 -6.63
C MET A 370 -15.76 4.97 -6.70
N SER A 371 -16.25 5.48 -5.56
CA SER A 371 -16.93 6.78 -5.49
C SER A 371 -15.95 7.95 -5.46
N GLU A 372 -14.67 7.69 -5.19
CA GLU A 372 -13.62 8.70 -5.27
C GLU A 372 -13.06 8.81 -6.70
N ASN A 373 -12.44 9.95 -6.98
CA ASN A 373 -11.88 10.22 -8.29
C ASN A 373 -10.65 9.35 -8.56
N GLY A 374 -10.55 8.86 -9.80
CA GLY A 374 -9.37 8.15 -10.26
C GLY A 374 -9.33 7.97 -11.76
N ILE A 375 -8.12 7.98 -12.32
CA ILE A 375 -7.84 7.84 -13.75
C ILE A 375 -6.70 6.85 -13.94
N VAL A 376 -6.84 5.98 -14.92
CA VAL A 376 -5.80 5.02 -15.33
C VAL A 376 -5.32 5.37 -16.73
N PHE A 377 -4.01 5.44 -16.90
CA PHE A 377 -3.35 5.64 -18.20
C PHE A 377 -2.64 4.37 -18.62
N TYR A 378 -2.92 3.94 -19.84
CA TYR A 378 -2.31 2.73 -20.39
C TYR A 378 -1.98 2.91 -21.88
N ILE A 379 -1.18 1.99 -22.41
CA ILE A 379 -0.82 1.92 -23.81
C ILE A 379 -1.18 0.54 -24.35
N ALA A 380 -2.03 0.52 -25.36
CA ALA A 380 -2.43 -0.69 -26.07
C ALA A 380 -2.69 -0.37 -27.53
N GLU A 381 -2.42 -1.35 -28.42
CA GLU A 381 -2.59 -1.17 -29.86
C GLU A 381 -4.06 -1.14 -30.30
N SER A 382 -4.95 -1.67 -29.50
CA SER A 382 -6.39 -1.63 -29.70
C SER A 382 -7.10 -1.25 -28.39
N GLU A 383 -8.31 -0.69 -28.51
CA GLU A 383 -9.22 -0.51 -27.39
C GLU A 383 -9.84 -1.84 -26.92
N ASN A 384 -9.07 -2.92 -26.90
CA ASN A 384 -9.57 -4.17 -26.38
C ASN A 384 -9.90 -3.96 -24.89
N LEU A 385 -11.20 -3.84 -24.63
CA LEU A 385 -11.76 -4.10 -23.31
C LEU A 385 -11.19 -5.45 -22.84
N PRO A 386 -10.82 -5.57 -21.54
CA PRO A 386 -10.31 -6.81 -21.02
C PRO A 386 -11.23 -7.96 -21.39
N ASP A 387 -10.64 -9.06 -21.83
CA ASP A 387 -11.38 -10.28 -22.17
C ASP A 387 -12.24 -10.66 -20.96
N VAL A 388 -13.53 -10.40 -21.06
CA VAL A 388 -14.50 -10.86 -20.08
C VAL A 388 -14.70 -12.32 -20.43
N GLY A 389 -13.86 -13.18 -19.87
CA GLY A 389 -14.03 -14.62 -20.01
C GLY A 389 -15.45 -15.01 -19.59
N VAL A 390 -16.24 -15.47 -20.56
CA VAL A 390 -17.58 -16.01 -20.39
C VAL A 390 -17.52 -17.34 -19.64
#